data_01ba441135bbd076cfedee4ac9678781
#
_entry.id   01ba441135bbd076cfedee4ac9678781
#
_cell.length_a   1.000
_cell.length_b   1.000
_cell.length_c   1.000
_cell.angle_alpha   90.00
_cell.angle_beta   90.00
_cell.angle_gamma   90.00
#
_symmetry.space_group_name_H-M   'P 1'
#
loop_
_entity.id
_entity.type
_entity.pdbx_description
1 polymer ?
#
loop_
_entity_poly.entity_id
_entity_poly.type
_entity_poly.pdbx_seq_one_letter_code
_entity_poly.pdbx_strand_id
1 'polypeptide(L)'
;MANILLRSPYYLYNTQAGSATATMELYTGGTLRYTLSKDVDDSEGALFEISELSRDYLDVTFNGTHTSQVVAITGNIKFYDSSSVQVGSTVNFSHKGFDGYGKFLDGANPTITAGDLLQSNTKIYWLENTAGTIPEESGGAINYYSFGSIDTSASVGGQTVTIERVCEARYTPILVNFVNKFGAIQGIYFFKKSIESVSVRSETYKRSLVDSTGSYSTNEHSVRTLRSVGTESITMNTGYMDDGMNEPIEQLLMSHQVWATINSVVTPIRITSSQLTYKTSLNDKLVDYTITAEMAFNLANDLR
;
A
#
# COMPACT_ATOMS: atom_id res chain seq x y z
N MET A 1 -15.25 -18.87 -3.72
CA MET A 1 -14.72 -17.52 -4.00
C MET A 1 -13.53 -17.33 -3.09
N ALA A 2 -12.37 -16.94 -3.63
CA ALA A 2 -11.18 -16.67 -2.82
C ALA A 2 -10.92 -15.16 -2.77
N ASN A 3 -10.35 -14.69 -1.64
CA ASN A 3 -9.86 -13.32 -1.47
C ASN A 3 -8.38 -13.31 -1.80
N ILE A 4 -8.00 -12.81 -2.97
CA ILE A 4 -6.65 -12.89 -3.53
C ILE A 4 -5.87 -11.58 -3.31
N LEU A 5 -4.55 -11.70 -3.17
CA LEU A 5 -3.64 -10.58 -2.94
C LEU A 5 -3.02 -10.14 -4.28
N LEU A 6 -3.41 -8.97 -4.80
CA LEU A 6 -3.09 -8.55 -6.17
C LEU A 6 -1.64 -8.11 -6.41
N ARG A 7 -0.87 -7.87 -5.36
CA ARG A 7 0.58 -7.57 -5.46
C ARG A 7 1.46 -8.83 -5.43
N SER A 8 0.83 -10.01 -5.36
CA SER A 8 1.49 -11.31 -5.49
C SER A 8 0.86 -12.09 -6.62
N PRO A 9 1.62 -12.87 -7.39
CA PRO A 9 1.08 -13.66 -8.47
C PRO A 9 0.00 -14.63 -7.99
N TYR A 10 -1.10 -14.68 -8.70
CA TYR A 10 -2.17 -15.66 -8.49
C TYR A 10 -2.45 -16.39 -9.76
N TYR A 11 -2.21 -17.69 -9.74
CA TYR A 11 -2.28 -18.57 -10.90
C TYR A 11 -3.53 -19.43 -10.89
N LEU A 12 -4.24 -19.42 -12.00
CA LEU A 12 -5.31 -20.38 -12.32
C LEU A 12 -4.73 -21.46 -13.20
N TYR A 13 -4.70 -22.70 -12.71
CA TYR A 13 -4.26 -23.86 -13.46
C TYR A 13 -5.44 -24.78 -13.73
N ASN A 14 -5.67 -25.12 -14.99
CA ASN A 14 -6.71 -26.05 -15.42
C ASN A 14 -6.21 -26.94 -16.55
N THR A 15 -6.69 -28.15 -16.57
CA THR A 15 -6.37 -29.15 -17.58
C THR A 15 -7.61 -29.64 -18.29
N GLN A 16 -7.50 -29.93 -19.60
CA GLN A 16 -8.58 -30.52 -20.37
C GLN A 16 -7.95 -31.45 -21.45
N ALA A 17 -8.20 -32.73 -21.32
CA ALA A 17 -7.68 -33.72 -22.29
C ALA A 17 -8.21 -33.42 -23.70
N GLY A 18 -7.35 -33.56 -24.70
CA GLY A 18 -7.67 -33.32 -26.12
C GLY A 18 -7.68 -31.86 -26.53
N SER A 19 -7.24 -30.95 -25.64
CA SER A 19 -7.12 -29.54 -25.97
C SER A 19 -5.81 -29.19 -26.61
N ALA A 20 -5.82 -28.27 -27.57
CA ALA A 20 -4.63 -27.67 -28.20
C ALA A 20 -4.43 -26.21 -27.77
N THR A 21 -5.53 -25.50 -27.48
CA THR A 21 -5.47 -24.12 -27.02
C THR A 21 -6.46 -23.88 -25.88
N ALA A 22 -6.12 -22.91 -25.00
CA ALA A 22 -7.01 -22.43 -23.94
C ALA A 22 -7.18 -20.92 -24.05
N THR A 23 -8.41 -20.45 -23.91
CA THR A 23 -8.74 -19.03 -23.90
C THR A 23 -9.36 -18.66 -22.57
N MET A 24 -8.83 -17.63 -21.91
CA MET A 24 -9.38 -17.03 -20.68
C MET A 24 -9.98 -15.66 -20.99
N GLU A 25 -11.20 -15.45 -20.54
CA GLU A 25 -11.84 -14.14 -20.49
C GLU A 25 -11.83 -13.65 -19.05
N LEU A 26 -11.25 -12.46 -18.81
CA LEU A 26 -11.14 -11.84 -17.49
C LEU A 26 -12.01 -10.58 -17.41
N TYR A 27 -12.86 -10.53 -16.40
CA TYR A 27 -13.76 -9.41 -16.11
C TYR A 27 -13.42 -8.79 -14.76
N THR A 28 -13.37 -7.45 -14.69
CA THR A 28 -13.31 -6.70 -13.44
C THR A 28 -14.53 -5.80 -13.31
N GLY A 29 -15.19 -5.86 -12.14
CA GLY A 29 -16.43 -5.10 -11.92
C GLY A 29 -17.52 -5.40 -12.95
N GLY A 30 -17.56 -6.61 -13.54
CA GLY A 30 -18.52 -7.03 -14.56
C GLY A 30 -18.17 -6.59 -16.00
N THR A 31 -17.05 -5.90 -16.20
CA THR A 31 -16.60 -5.46 -17.53
C THR A 31 -15.49 -6.38 -18.03
N LEU A 32 -15.59 -6.89 -19.26
CA LEU A 32 -14.51 -7.65 -19.91
C LEU A 32 -13.27 -6.75 -20.08
N ARG A 33 -12.15 -7.20 -19.56
CA ARG A 33 -10.86 -6.48 -19.64
C ARG A 33 -9.88 -7.15 -20.57
N TYR A 34 -9.75 -8.46 -20.44
CA TYR A 34 -8.76 -9.22 -21.20
C TYR A 34 -9.35 -10.50 -21.76
N THR A 35 -8.91 -10.85 -22.96
CA THR A 35 -9.06 -12.17 -23.54
C THR A 35 -7.67 -12.67 -23.89
N LEU A 36 -7.21 -13.72 -23.20
CA LEU A 36 -5.89 -14.29 -23.35
C LEU A 36 -6.00 -15.71 -23.91
N SER A 37 -5.22 -16.02 -24.92
CA SER A 37 -5.13 -17.37 -25.48
C SER A 37 -3.72 -17.90 -25.29
N LYS A 38 -3.62 -19.20 -24.97
CA LYS A 38 -2.37 -19.94 -24.83
C LYS A 38 -2.48 -21.30 -25.55
N ASP A 39 -1.38 -21.71 -26.14
CA ASP A 39 -1.25 -23.08 -26.58
C ASP A 39 -1.10 -23.98 -25.34
N VAL A 40 -1.69 -25.16 -25.42
CA VAL A 40 -1.76 -26.11 -24.31
C VAL A 40 -1.28 -27.43 -24.80
N ASP A 41 -0.38 -28.07 -24.07
CA ASP A 41 -0.09 -29.49 -24.20
C ASP A 41 -1.07 -30.29 -23.35
N ASP A 42 -1.59 -31.39 -23.89
CA ASP A 42 -2.58 -32.26 -23.22
C ASP A 42 -2.15 -32.72 -21.81
N SER A 43 -0.84 -32.78 -21.56
CA SER A 43 -0.27 -33.24 -20.30
C SER A 43 -0.08 -32.10 -19.25
N GLU A 44 0.07 -30.88 -19.71
CA GLU A 44 0.49 -29.77 -18.83
C GLU A 44 -0.64 -28.79 -18.45
N GLY A 45 -1.69 -28.71 -19.31
CA GLY A 45 -2.80 -27.79 -19.05
C GLY A 45 -2.49 -26.32 -19.33
N ALA A 46 -3.37 -25.42 -18.95
CA ALA A 46 -3.21 -23.99 -19.10
C ALA A 46 -3.03 -23.30 -17.76
N LEU A 47 -2.01 -22.44 -17.66
CA LEU A 47 -1.70 -21.63 -16.51
C LEU A 47 -1.91 -20.16 -16.85
N PHE A 48 -2.82 -19.46 -16.15
CA PHE A 48 -3.09 -18.03 -16.30
C PHE A 48 -2.78 -17.31 -15.00
N GLU A 49 -2.00 -16.26 -15.08
CA GLU A 49 -1.80 -15.29 -13.98
C GLU A 49 -2.88 -14.19 -14.10
N ILE A 50 -3.58 -13.88 -13.00
CA ILE A 50 -4.73 -12.95 -13.01
C ILE A 50 -4.57 -11.74 -12.10
N SER A 51 -3.63 -11.76 -11.15
CA SER A 51 -3.50 -10.70 -10.14
C SER A 51 -2.99 -9.40 -10.75
N GLU A 52 -1.91 -9.44 -11.53
CA GLU A 52 -1.34 -8.26 -12.17
C GLU A 52 -2.36 -7.58 -13.12
N LEU A 53 -3.03 -8.39 -13.94
CA LEU A 53 -4.06 -7.90 -14.87
C LEU A 53 -5.26 -7.26 -14.17
N SER A 54 -5.57 -7.73 -12.97
CA SER A 54 -6.73 -7.22 -12.21
C SER A 54 -6.36 -6.02 -11.35
N ARG A 55 -5.09 -5.88 -10.97
CA ARG A 55 -4.58 -4.81 -10.13
C ARG A 55 -4.72 -3.44 -10.78
N ASP A 56 -4.55 -3.33 -12.09
CA ASP A 56 -4.69 -2.08 -12.85
C ASP A 56 -6.08 -1.43 -12.71
N TYR A 57 -7.06 -2.20 -12.21
CA TYR A 57 -8.45 -1.74 -12.00
C TYR A 57 -8.80 -1.53 -10.52
N LEU A 58 -7.80 -1.47 -9.65
CA LEU A 58 -7.99 -1.20 -8.22
C LEU A 58 -7.15 0.02 -7.80
N ASP A 59 -7.82 1.16 -7.65
CA ASP A 59 -7.24 2.36 -7.05
C ASP A 59 -7.55 2.40 -5.56
N VAL A 60 -6.52 2.46 -4.74
CA VAL A 60 -6.64 2.66 -3.30
C VAL A 60 -6.46 4.14 -2.99
N THR A 61 -7.46 4.75 -2.37
CA THR A 61 -7.44 6.17 -2.02
C THR A 61 -7.81 6.35 -0.55
N PHE A 62 -7.31 7.42 0.07
CA PHE A 62 -7.63 7.75 1.45
C PHE A 62 -7.72 9.27 1.64
N ASN A 63 -8.85 9.72 2.15
CA ASN A 63 -9.15 11.12 2.42
C ASN A 63 -9.45 11.38 3.91
N GLY A 64 -9.09 10.42 4.78
CA GLY A 64 -9.45 10.43 6.21
C GLY A 64 -10.64 9.54 6.55
N THR A 65 -11.35 9.01 5.55
CA THR A 65 -12.46 8.07 5.73
C THR A 65 -12.04 6.70 5.23
N HIS A 66 -12.20 5.69 6.07
CA HIS A 66 -11.92 4.30 5.72
C HIS A 66 -13.07 3.72 4.89
N THR A 67 -12.76 3.23 3.70
CA THR A 67 -13.72 2.60 2.79
C THR A 67 -13.18 1.26 2.31
N SER A 68 -14.07 0.32 2.03
CA SER A 68 -13.71 -0.95 1.41
C SER A 68 -13.24 -0.72 -0.01
N GLN A 69 -12.01 -1.12 -0.32
CA GLN A 69 -11.41 -0.95 -1.64
C GLN A 69 -10.93 -2.32 -2.12
N VAL A 70 -11.81 -3.00 -2.83
CA VAL A 70 -11.60 -4.33 -3.39
C VAL A 70 -12.16 -4.39 -4.80
N VAL A 71 -11.58 -5.19 -5.67
CA VAL A 71 -12.06 -5.43 -7.02
C VAL A 71 -12.71 -6.80 -7.15
N ALA A 72 -13.89 -6.86 -7.76
CA ALA A 72 -14.52 -8.12 -8.11
C ALA A 72 -13.91 -8.64 -9.42
N ILE A 73 -13.38 -9.86 -9.37
CA ILE A 73 -12.70 -10.53 -10.47
C ILE A 73 -13.52 -11.76 -10.84
N THR A 74 -13.98 -11.83 -12.05
CA THR A 74 -14.72 -13.00 -12.58
C THR A 74 -14.15 -13.37 -13.94
N GLY A 75 -14.41 -14.56 -14.37
CA GLY A 75 -13.98 -14.97 -15.70
C GLY A 75 -14.31 -16.42 -16.02
N ASN A 76 -13.88 -16.82 -17.19
CA ASN A 76 -14.03 -18.18 -17.65
C ASN A 76 -12.80 -18.63 -18.45
N ILE A 77 -12.56 -19.93 -18.44
CA ILE A 77 -11.53 -20.58 -19.25
C ILE A 77 -12.24 -21.60 -20.14
N LYS A 78 -11.98 -21.54 -21.44
CA LYS A 78 -12.48 -22.45 -22.46
C LYS A 78 -11.30 -23.12 -23.14
N PHE A 79 -11.43 -24.40 -23.40
CA PHE A 79 -10.43 -25.19 -24.09
C PHE A 79 -10.91 -25.57 -25.50
N TYR A 80 -10.00 -25.59 -26.47
CA TYR A 80 -10.29 -25.88 -27.85
C TYR A 80 -9.29 -26.92 -28.40
N ASP A 81 -9.77 -27.81 -29.26
CA ASP A 81 -8.93 -28.73 -29.98
C ASP A 81 -8.15 -28.07 -31.15
N SER A 82 -7.35 -28.82 -31.86
CA SER A 82 -6.62 -28.35 -33.04
C SER A 82 -7.50 -27.87 -34.21
N SER A 83 -8.79 -28.20 -34.19
CA SER A 83 -9.79 -27.74 -35.15
C SER A 83 -10.60 -26.56 -34.68
N SER A 84 -10.19 -25.93 -33.54
CA SER A 84 -10.87 -24.82 -32.89
C SER A 84 -12.30 -25.14 -32.40
N VAL A 85 -12.58 -26.40 -32.10
CA VAL A 85 -13.84 -26.83 -31.50
C VAL A 85 -13.66 -26.87 -29.98
N GLN A 86 -14.60 -26.31 -29.21
CA GLN A 86 -14.53 -26.33 -27.76
C GLN A 86 -14.60 -27.76 -27.23
N VAL A 87 -13.62 -28.08 -26.35
CA VAL A 87 -13.51 -29.40 -25.67
C VAL A 87 -13.81 -29.20 -24.19
N GLY A 88 -14.66 -30.07 -23.66
CA GLY A 88 -15.04 -30.02 -22.24
C GLY A 88 -15.97 -28.86 -21.90
N SER A 89 -16.13 -28.65 -20.61
CA SER A 89 -16.98 -27.59 -20.05
C SER A 89 -16.20 -26.30 -19.82
N THR A 90 -16.87 -25.15 -19.95
CA THR A 90 -16.31 -23.86 -19.53
C THR A 90 -16.05 -23.86 -18.04
N VAL A 91 -14.81 -23.51 -17.64
CA VAL A 91 -14.43 -23.38 -16.23
C VAL A 91 -14.60 -21.93 -15.81
N ASN A 92 -15.57 -21.68 -14.93
CA ASN A 92 -15.84 -20.34 -14.40
C ASN A 92 -15.08 -20.12 -13.09
N PHE A 93 -14.57 -18.90 -12.87
CA PHE A 93 -13.94 -18.51 -11.63
C PHE A 93 -14.48 -17.17 -11.13
N SER A 94 -14.43 -16.96 -9.80
CA SER A 94 -14.83 -15.74 -9.15
C SER A 94 -14.01 -15.50 -7.90
N HIS A 95 -13.37 -14.33 -7.81
CA HIS A 95 -12.50 -13.91 -6.73
C HIS A 95 -12.77 -12.47 -6.33
N LYS A 96 -12.26 -12.10 -5.16
CA LYS A 96 -12.15 -10.71 -4.71
C LYS A 96 -10.67 -10.36 -4.62
N GLY A 97 -10.27 -9.28 -5.27
CA GLY A 97 -8.89 -8.78 -5.29
C GLY A 97 -8.70 -7.67 -4.26
N PHE A 98 -7.68 -7.82 -3.43
CA PHE A 98 -7.21 -6.87 -2.43
C PHE A 98 -5.84 -6.35 -2.83
N ASP A 99 -5.52 -5.07 -2.63
CA ASP A 99 -4.18 -4.51 -2.94
C ASP A 99 -3.11 -4.94 -1.91
N GLY A 100 -3.07 -6.22 -1.63
CA GLY A 100 -2.17 -6.86 -0.68
C GLY A 100 -1.10 -7.70 -1.35
N TYR A 101 -0.16 -8.21 -0.54
CA TYR A 101 0.90 -9.12 -0.99
C TYR A 101 1.12 -10.27 0.00
N GLY A 102 1.49 -11.44 -0.50
CA GLY A 102 2.01 -12.55 0.30
C GLY A 102 3.52 -12.47 0.41
N LYS A 103 4.08 -12.92 1.52
CA LYS A 103 5.51 -13.15 1.66
C LYS A 103 5.91 -14.40 0.86
N PHE A 104 7.16 -14.50 0.43
CA PHE A 104 7.65 -15.68 -0.29
C PHE A 104 7.35 -17.01 0.44
N LEU A 105 7.42 -16.98 1.76
CA LEU A 105 7.14 -18.15 2.61
C LEU A 105 5.65 -18.51 2.72
N ASP A 106 4.74 -17.63 2.29
CA ASP A 106 3.30 -17.93 2.26
C ASP A 106 2.94 -18.88 1.09
N GLY A 107 3.90 -19.15 0.21
CA GLY A 107 3.75 -20.07 -0.93
C GLY A 107 3.02 -19.44 -2.12
N ALA A 108 2.60 -20.31 -3.05
CA ALA A 108 1.87 -19.89 -4.25
C ALA A 108 0.41 -19.54 -3.91
N ASN A 109 -0.16 -18.61 -4.67
CA ASN A 109 -1.56 -18.20 -4.55
C ASN A 109 -1.97 -17.76 -3.13
N PRO A 110 -1.30 -16.79 -2.51
CA PRO A 110 -1.66 -16.32 -1.17
C PRO A 110 -3.06 -15.70 -1.16
N THR A 111 -3.85 -16.05 -0.14
CA THR A 111 -5.23 -15.61 0.03
C THR A 111 -5.49 -15.11 1.44
N ILE A 112 -6.55 -14.34 1.60
CA ILE A 112 -7.10 -13.93 2.89
C ILE A 112 -8.27 -14.86 3.23
N THR A 113 -8.32 -15.36 4.46
CA THR A 113 -9.44 -16.17 4.95
C THR A 113 -10.63 -15.26 5.29
N ALA A 114 -11.83 -15.76 5.04
CA ALA A 114 -13.05 -15.05 5.41
C ALA A 114 -13.14 -14.82 6.93
N GLY A 115 -13.37 -13.59 7.33
CA GLY A 115 -13.47 -13.18 8.72
C GLY A 115 -12.12 -12.91 9.42
N ASP A 116 -10.99 -12.87 8.69
CA ASP A 116 -9.69 -12.59 9.27
C ASP A 116 -9.55 -11.12 9.72
N LEU A 117 -8.79 -10.93 10.79
CA LEU A 117 -8.22 -9.64 11.14
C LEU A 117 -7.22 -9.20 10.06
N LEU A 118 -7.45 -8.02 9.45
CA LEU A 118 -6.61 -7.51 8.37
C LEU A 118 -5.47 -6.60 8.87
N GLN A 119 -4.87 -6.97 9.99
CA GLN A 119 -3.61 -6.39 10.47
C GLN A 119 -2.76 -7.49 11.12
N SER A 120 -1.45 -7.32 11.10
CA SER A 120 -0.51 -8.36 11.52
C SER A 120 -0.33 -8.48 13.02
N ASN A 121 -0.75 -7.50 13.80
CA ASN A 121 -0.59 -7.47 15.24
C ASN A 121 -1.94 -7.36 15.98
N THR A 122 -2.00 -7.96 17.15
CA THR A 122 -3.17 -7.89 18.05
C THR A 122 -3.00 -6.86 19.17
N LYS A 123 -1.98 -6.02 19.10
CA LYS A 123 -1.76 -4.91 20.00
C LYS A 123 -1.48 -3.63 19.21
N ILE A 124 -2.24 -2.58 19.44
CA ILE A 124 -2.07 -1.28 18.82
C ILE A 124 -1.81 -0.21 19.89
N TYR A 125 -0.98 0.77 19.56
CA TYR A 125 -0.73 1.96 20.38
C TYR A 125 -1.53 3.13 19.81
N TRP A 126 -2.45 3.65 20.60
CA TRP A 126 -3.38 4.66 20.13
C TRP A 126 -3.44 5.87 21.06
N LEU A 127 -3.60 7.06 20.46
CA LEU A 127 -3.67 8.30 21.25
C LEU A 127 -4.87 8.28 22.20
N GLU A 128 -4.62 8.68 23.45
CA GLU A 128 -5.66 8.78 24.47
C GLU A 128 -6.80 9.72 24.04
N ASN A 129 -8.00 9.42 24.44
CA ASN A 129 -9.22 10.17 24.11
C ASN A 129 -9.54 10.31 22.60
N THR A 130 -8.97 9.45 21.75
CA THR A 130 -9.29 9.40 20.33
C THR A 130 -9.90 8.07 19.93
N ALA A 131 -10.90 8.11 19.06
CA ALA A 131 -11.47 6.91 18.43
C ALA A 131 -10.58 6.45 17.26
N GLY A 132 -10.78 5.21 16.82
CA GLY A 132 -10.03 4.67 15.69
C GLY A 132 -10.74 3.50 15.03
N THR A 133 -10.07 2.86 14.08
CA THR A 133 -10.61 1.74 13.34
C THR A 133 -9.60 0.60 13.23
N ILE A 134 -10.12 -0.62 13.13
CA ILE A 134 -9.35 -1.86 12.93
C ILE A 134 -9.95 -2.57 11.71
N PRO A 135 -9.15 -2.89 10.67
CA PRO A 135 -9.67 -3.56 9.49
C PRO A 135 -9.86 -5.06 9.70
N GLU A 136 -10.96 -5.59 9.17
CA GLU A 136 -11.28 -7.01 9.10
C GLU A 136 -11.81 -7.41 7.73
N GLU A 137 -11.69 -8.67 7.38
CA GLU A 137 -12.35 -9.22 6.20
C GLU A 137 -13.80 -9.55 6.54
N SER A 138 -14.74 -9.12 5.70
CA SER A 138 -16.16 -9.46 5.85
C SER A 138 -16.81 -9.59 4.48
N GLY A 139 -17.18 -10.83 4.12
CA GLY A 139 -17.93 -11.13 2.90
C GLY A 139 -17.23 -10.77 1.60
N GLY A 140 -15.89 -10.81 1.56
CA GLY A 140 -15.08 -10.41 0.40
C GLY A 140 -14.90 -8.90 0.29
N ALA A 141 -15.01 -8.18 1.41
CA ALA A 141 -14.80 -6.75 1.53
C ALA A 141 -13.90 -6.43 2.73
N ILE A 142 -13.30 -5.25 2.74
CA ILE A 142 -12.62 -4.72 3.91
C ILE A 142 -13.65 -3.96 4.74
N ASN A 143 -13.93 -4.46 5.94
CA ASN A 143 -14.73 -3.77 6.93
C ASN A 143 -13.82 -3.08 7.95
N TYR A 144 -14.22 -1.93 8.46
CA TYR A 144 -13.46 -1.18 9.47
C TYR A 144 -14.27 -1.11 10.75
N TYR A 145 -13.90 -1.95 11.73
CA TYR A 145 -14.49 -1.92 13.06
C TYR A 145 -14.06 -0.65 13.78
N SER A 146 -15.02 0.15 14.24
CA SER A 146 -14.75 1.37 14.98
C SER A 146 -14.70 1.11 16.48
N PHE A 147 -13.65 1.57 17.15
CA PHE A 147 -13.53 1.57 18.60
C PHE A 147 -13.59 2.99 19.17
N GLY A 148 -14.18 3.11 20.36
CA GLY A 148 -14.37 4.38 21.04
C GLY A 148 -13.08 4.95 21.64
N SER A 149 -13.15 6.20 22.10
CA SER A 149 -11.99 6.94 22.63
C SER A 149 -11.42 6.40 23.94
N ILE A 150 -12.17 5.58 24.65
CA ILE A 150 -11.77 4.99 25.96
C ILE A 150 -11.59 3.48 25.90
N ASP A 151 -11.90 2.83 24.78
CA ASP A 151 -11.79 1.39 24.66
C ASP A 151 -10.33 0.95 24.78
N THR A 152 -10.08 -0.12 25.52
CA THR A 152 -8.74 -0.72 25.70
C THR A 152 -8.61 -2.07 25.00
N SER A 153 -9.70 -2.58 24.42
CA SER A 153 -9.71 -3.79 23.60
C SER A 153 -10.89 -3.78 22.64
N ALA A 154 -10.77 -4.55 21.56
CA ALA A 154 -11.84 -4.78 20.59
C ALA A 154 -11.77 -6.25 20.12
N SER A 155 -12.92 -6.85 19.82
CA SER A 155 -12.97 -8.18 19.18
C SER A 155 -13.23 -7.99 17.70
N VAL A 156 -12.23 -8.32 16.87
CA VAL A 156 -12.23 -8.06 15.42
C VAL A 156 -11.61 -9.27 14.72
N GLY A 157 -12.25 -9.78 13.68
CA GLY A 157 -11.76 -10.93 12.92
C GLY A 157 -11.54 -12.17 13.79
N GLY A 158 -12.41 -12.42 14.77
CA GLY A 158 -12.29 -13.55 15.68
C GLY A 158 -11.13 -13.46 16.69
N GLN A 159 -10.42 -12.33 16.74
CA GLN A 159 -9.29 -12.07 17.63
C GLN A 159 -9.57 -10.90 18.56
N THR A 160 -8.94 -10.90 19.74
CA THR A 160 -8.98 -9.76 20.66
C THR A 160 -7.78 -8.86 20.36
N VAL A 161 -8.06 -7.64 19.91
CA VAL A 161 -7.04 -6.61 19.71
C VAL A 161 -6.97 -5.75 20.96
N THR A 162 -5.79 -5.66 21.57
CA THR A 162 -5.51 -4.77 22.70
C THR A 162 -5.19 -3.38 22.22
N ILE A 163 -5.81 -2.38 22.81
CA ILE A 163 -5.61 -0.96 22.49
C ILE A 163 -4.87 -0.30 23.66
N GLU A 164 -3.58 -0.14 23.50
CA GLU A 164 -2.72 0.57 24.48
C GLU A 164 -2.89 2.07 24.32
N ARG A 165 -3.45 2.72 25.32
CA ARG A 165 -3.68 4.17 25.29
C ARG A 165 -2.43 4.93 25.72
N VAL A 166 -1.95 5.80 24.83
CA VAL A 166 -0.76 6.60 25.05
C VAL A 166 -1.15 8.07 25.28
N CYS A 167 -0.81 8.59 26.46
CA CYS A 167 -0.93 10.00 26.77
C CYS A 167 0.36 10.72 26.36
N GLU A 168 0.28 11.61 25.38
CA GLU A 168 1.42 12.45 24.97
C GLU A 168 1.07 13.93 25.18
N ALA A 169 1.60 14.49 26.26
CA ALA A 169 1.31 15.86 26.66
C ALA A 169 2.29 16.91 26.09
N ARG A 170 3.44 16.45 25.54
CA ARG A 170 4.53 17.35 25.15
C ARG A 170 4.61 17.59 23.65
N TYR A 171 4.30 16.58 22.85
CA TYR A 171 4.42 16.63 21.39
C TYR A 171 3.05 16.45 20.74
N THR A 172 2.93 16.90 19.51
CA THR A 172 1.74 16.63 18.68
C THR A 172 1.92 15.30 17.96
N PRO A 173 1.19 14.23 18.34
CA PRO A 173 1.29 12.95 17.67
C PRO A 173 0.81 13.03 16.23
N ILE A 174 1.50 12.29 15.35
CA ILE A 174 1.16 12.19 13.93
C ILE A 174 0.60 10.79 13.67
N LEU A 175 -0.62 10.72 13.14
CA LEU A 175 -1.21 9.48 12.66
C LEU A 175 -0.77 9.25 11.23
N VAL A 176 -0.10 8.13 10.99
CA VAL A 176 0.29 7.66 9.66
C VAL A 176 -0.61 6.49 9.27
N ASN A 177 -1.34 6.64 8.17
CA ASN A 177 -2.15 5.61 7.57
C ASN A 177 -1.46 5.05 6.32
N PHE A 178 -1.50 3.75 6.13
CA PHE A 178 -0.82 3.10 5.01
C PHE A 178 -1.56 1.84 4.57
N VAL A 179 -1.35 1.44 3.33
CA VAL A 179 -1.88 0.17 2.80
C VAL A 179 -0.97 -0.96 3.26
N ASN A 180 -1.48 -1.84 4.10
CA ASN A 180 -0.74 -2.95 4.69
C ASN A 180 -0.64 -4.16 3.74
N LYS A 181 -0.06 -5.28 4.21
CA LYS A 181 0.11 -6.50 3.41
C LYS A 181 -1.21 -7.13 2.94
N PHE A 182 -2.31 -6.86 3.62
CA PHE A 182 -3.64 -7.37 3.26
C PHE A 182 -4.40 -6.45 2.28
N GLY A 183 -3.84 -5.28 1.96
CA GLY A 183 -4.51 -4.27 1.14
C GLY A 183 -5.49 -3.39 1.93
N ALA A 184 -5.50 -3.49 3.26
CA ALA A 184 -6.30 -2.65 4.13
C ALA A 184 -5.53 -1.41 4.58
N ILE A 185 -6.24 -0.30 4.85
CA ILE A 185 -5.64 0.90 5.42
C ILE A 185 -5.51 0.70 6.92
N GLN A 186 -4.28 0.76 7.42
CA GLN A 186 -3.93 0.63 8.83
C GLN A 186 -3.27 1.90 9.33
N GLY A 187 -3.60 2.31 10.57
CA GLY A 187 -3.03 3.50 11.21
C GLY A 187 -1.97 3.15 12.25
N ILE A 188 -0.89 3.95 12.31
CA ILE A 188 0.13 3.91 13.36
C ILE A 188 0.40 5.34 13.82
N TYR A 189 0.42 5.56 15.15
CA TYR A 189 0.80 6.85 15.72
C TYR A 189 2.31 6.96 15.95
N PHE A 190 2.85 8.12 15.62
CA PHE A 190 4.18 8.58 15.98
C PHE A 190 4.04 9.65 17.07
N PHE A 191 4.38 9.27 18.30
CA PHE A 191 4.06 10.06 19.50
C PHE A 191 5.12 11.11 19.87
N LYS A 192 6.37 10.92 19.41
CA LYS A 192 7.48 11.78 19.80
C LYS A 192 7.68 12.93 18.83
N LYS A 193 8.64 13.79 19.16
CA LYS A 193 8.97 14.97 18.38
C LYS A 193 9.17 14.63 16.90
N SER A 194 8.43 15.31 16.03
CA SER A 194 8.72 15.34 14.60
C SER A 194 9.68 16.47 14.27
N ILE A 195 10.45 16.28 13.18
CA ILE A 195 11.35 17.29 12.63
C ILE A 195 11.00 17.45 11.17
N GLU A 196 10.58 18.66 10.80
CA GLU A 196 10.31 19.03 9.42
C GLU A 196 11.53 19.70 8.82
N SER A 197 11.84 19.42 7.56
CA SER A 197 12.92 20.05 6.82
C SER A 197 12.54 20.27 5.36
N VAL A 198 13.12 21.30 4.75
CA VAL A 198 12.90 21.65 3.35
C VAL A 198 14.22 21.52 2.62
N SER A 199 14.22 20.75 1.55
CA SER A 199 15.33 20.64 0.62
C SER A 199 14.98 21.38 -0.67
N VAL A 200 15.87 22.28 -1.14
CA VAL A 200 15.66 23.02 -2.37
C VAL A 200 16.75 22.67 -3.38
N ARG A 201 16.33 22.18 -4.53
CA ARG A 201 17.20 21.95 -5.69
C ARG A 201 16.97 23.03 -6.72
N SER A 202 18.04 23.75 -7.11
CA SER A 202 17.96 24.81 -8.10
C SER A 202 18.82 24.49 -9.33
N GLU A 203 18.23 24.71 -10.50
CA GLU A 203 18.95 24.69 -11.78
C GLU A 203 19.30 26.12 -12.15
N THR A 204 20.58 26.35 -12.49
CA THR A 204 21.10 27.69 -12.78
C THR A 204 21.68 27.75 -14.19
N TYR A 205 21.66 28.94 -14.78
CA TYR A 205 22.30 29.23 -16.06
C TYR A 205 23.15 30.49 -15.96
N LYS A 206 24.21 30.57 -16.78
CA LYS A 206 25.04 31.76 -16.92
C LYS A 206 24.50 32.64 -18.07
N ARG A 207 24.43 33.93 -17.82
CA ARG A 207 24.07 34.95 -18.80
C ARG A 207 25.28 35.85 -19.04
N SER A 208 25.53 36.24 -20.27
CA SER A 208 26.47 37.31 -20.54
C SER A 208 25.92 38.64 -20.05
N LEU A 209 26.73 39.39 -19.31
CA LEU A 209 26.39 40.73 -18.81
C LEU A 209 27.11 41.82 -19.58
N VAL A 210 28.08 41.45 -20.42
CA VAL A 210 28.90 42.41 -21.16
C VAL A 210 28.03 43.08 -22.24
N ASP A 211 27.96 44.40 -22.23
CA ASP A 211 27.28 45.20 -23.22
C ASP A 211 28.12 45.42 -24.50
N SER A 212 27.61 46.15 -25.47
CA SER A 212 28.29 46.42 -26.73
C SER A 212 29.57 47.29 -26.60
N THR A 213 29.79 47.88 -25.42
CA THR A 213 30.97 48.69 -25.10
C THR A 213 32.04 47.93 -24.32
N GLY A 214 31.80 46.65 -24.03
CA GLY A 214 32.71 45.82 -23.23
C GLY A 214 32.59 46.03 -21.70
N SER A 215 31.59 46.77 -21.26
CA SER A 215 31.32 47.05 -19.84
C SER A 215 30.22 46.16 -19.30
N TYR A 216 30.18 45.98 -17.96
CA TYR A 216 29.09 45.28 -17.27
C TYR A 216 28.79 45.92 -15.91
N SER A 217 27.57 45.76 -15.45
CA SER A 217 27.15 46.17 -14.10
C SER A 217 27.49 45.12 -13.08
N THR A 218 28.19 45.51 -11.98
CA THR A 218 28.52 44.59 -10.87
C THR A 218 27.30 44.24 -10.02
N ASN A 219 26.17 44.91 -10.19
CA ASN A 219 24.92 44.67 -9.48
C ASN A 219 24.02 43.65 -10.18
N GLU A 220 24.39 43.18 -11.39
CA GLU A 220 23.61 42.20 -12.13
C GLU A 220 24.09 40.77 -11.85
N HIS A 221 23.14 39.86 -11.83
CA HIS A 221 23.42 38.42 -11.61
C HIS A 221 23.88 37.79 -12.94
N SER A 222 25.15 37.38 -13.01
CA SER A 222 25.69 36.58 -14.13
C SER A 222 25.22 35.14 -14.11
N VAL A 223 24.90 34.63 -12.93
CA VAL A 223 24.25 33.31 -12.70
C VAL A 223 22.82 33.55 -12.25
N ARG A 224 21.87 33.00 -12.97
CA ARG A 224 20.45 33.11 -12.66
C ARG A 224 19.85 31.73 -12.43
N THR A 225 18.88 31.66 -11.53
CA THR A 225 18.10 30.45 -11.31
C THR A 225 17.08 30.30 -12.45
N LEU A 226 17.13 29.18 -13.15
CA LEU A 226 16.15 28.79 -14.15
C LEU A 226 14.91 28.19 -13.50
N ARG A 227 15.13 27.27 -12.56
CA ARG A 227 14.09 26.54 -11.84
C ARG A 227 14.56 26.21 -10.44
N SER A 228 13.64 26.29 -9.47
CA SER A 228 13.84 25.78 -8.12
C SER A 228 12.73 24.83 -7.76
N VAL A 229 13.07 23.66 -7.25
CA VAL A 229 12.12 22.66 -6.75
C VAL A 229 12.40 22.45 -5.27
N GLY A 230 11.39 22.67 -4.46
CA GLY A 230 11.44 22.43 -3.02
C GLY A 230 10.69 21.14 -2.67
N THR A 231 11.31 20.30 -1.85
CA THR A 231 10.71 19.09 -1.28
C THR A 231 10.71 19.21 0.23
N GLU A 232 9.56 19.01 0.85
CA GLU A 232 9.43 18.90 2.30
C GLU A 232 9.64 17.46 2.74
N SER A 233 10.36 17.27 3.84
CA SER A 233 10.52 15.99 4.50
C SER A 233 10.21 16.10 5.98
N ILE A 234 9.72 15.00 6.55
CA ILE A 234 9.38 14.88 7.96
C ILE A 234 10.03 13.63 8.54
N THR A 235 10.72 13.79 9.66
CA THR A 235 11.22 12.68 10.47
C THR A 235 10.36 12.52 11.70
N MET A 236 9.83 11.33 11.92
CA MET A 236 8.88 10.99 12.98
C MET A 236 9.44 9.85 13.82
N ASN A 237 9.11 9.83 15.11
CA ASN A 237 9.51 8.77 16.03
C ASN A 237 8.30 8.25 16.82
N THR A 238 8.16 6.93 16.90
CA THR A 238 7.01 6.28 17.58
C THR A 238 7.07 6.43 19.10
N GLY A 239 8.24 6.60 19.66
CA GLY A 239 8.50 6.32 21.07
C GLY A 239 8.60 4.81 21.31
N TYR A 240 8.72 4.43 22.57
CA TYR A 240 8.91 3.03 22.94
C TYR A 240 7.62 2.23 22.77
N MET A 241 7.71 1.16 22.00
CA MET A 241 6.65 0.18 21.75
C MET A 241 7.21 -1.23 21.94
N ASP A 242 6.35 -2.23 22.06
CA ASP A 242 6.82 -3.62 22.11
C ASP A 242 7.27 -4.14 20.72
N ASP A 243 7.95 -5.27 20.72
CA ASP A 243 8.50 -5.91 19.52
C ASP A 243 7.43 -6.41 18.53
N GLY A 244 6.18 -6.56 18.97
CA GLY A 244 5.04 -6.88 18.10
C GLY A 244 4.76 -5.82 17.04
N MET A 245 5.32 -4.60 17.20
CA MET A 245 5.22 -3.54 16.21
C MET A 245 6.24 -3.66 15.05
N ASN A 246 7.17 -4.60 15.10
CA ASN A 246 8.14 -4.81 14.02
C ASN A 246 7.45 -5.08 12.67
N GLU A 247 6.46 -5.98 12.65
CA GLU A 247 5.79 -6.35 11.40
C GLU A 247 4.91 -5.22 10.84
N PRO A 248 4.09 -4.49 11.61
CA PRO A 248 3.41 -3.29 11.11
C PRO A 248 4.36 -2.22 10.55
N ILE A 249 5.51 -1.99 11.17
CA ILE A 249 6.51 -1.05 10.66
C ILE A 249 7.17 -1.56 9.37
N GLU A 250 7.49 -2.86 9.28
CA GLU A 250 7.95 -3.48 8.02
C GLU A 250 6.94 -3.24 6.89
N GLN A 251 5.66 -3.47 7.17
CA GLN A 251 4.60 -3.25 6.19
C GLN A 251 4.45 -1.78 5.79
N LEU A 252 4.61 -0.85 6.73
CA LEU A 252 4.65 0.58 6.44
C LEU A 252 5.79 0.94 5.47
N LEU A 253 7.01 0.40 5.70
CA LEU A 253 8.16 0.63 4.80
C LEU A 253 7.95 0.05 3.40
N MET A 254 7.19 -1.05 3.28
CA MET A 254 6.86 -1.72 2.02
C MET A 254 5.59 -1.17 1.35
N SER A 255 4.89 -0.26 2.01
CA SER A 255 3.63 0.29 1.49
C SER A 255 3.87 1.19 0.28
N HIS A 256 3.04 1.03 -0.73
CA HIS A 256 3.07 1.87 -1.94
C HIS A 256 2.35 3.20 -1.72
N GLN A 257 1.43 3.25 -0.77
CA GLN A 257 0.61 4.43 -0.50
C GLN A 257 0.54 4.68 0.99
N VAL A 258 0.98 5.87 1.39
CA VAL A 258 1.08 6.30 2.79
C VAL A 258 0.56 7.72 2.92
N TRP A 259 -0.18 7.98 3.98
CA TRP A 259 -0.70 9.30 4.33
C TRP A 259 -0.37 9.64 5.77
N ALA A 260 0.04 10.87 6.03
CA ALA A 260 0.19 11.40 7.38
C ALA A 260 -0.92 12.41 7.65
N THR A 261 -1.49 12.38 8.86
CA THR A 261 -2.41 13.43 9.32
C THR A 261 -1.60 14.48 10.05
N ILE A 262 -1.35 15.60 9.38
CA ILE A 262 -0.57 16.73 9.88
C ILE A 262 -1.52 17.93 10.03
N ASN A 263 -1.59 18.52 11.21
CA ASN A 263 -2.50 19.64 11.50
C ASN A 263 -3.96 19.36 11.08
N SER A 264 -4.43 18.14 11.31
CA SER A 264 -5.76 17.66 10.92
C SER A 264 -6.00 17.58 9.41
N VAL A 265 -4.96 17.66 8.59
CA VAL A 265 -5.03 17.48 7.13
C VAL A 265 -4.38 16.15 6.76
N VAL A 266 -5.09 15.35 5.98
CA VAL A 266 -4.56 14.12 5.41
C VAL A 266 -3.64 14.47 4.24
N THR A 267 -2.36 14.19 4.40
CA THR A 267 -1.30 14.56 3.46
C THR A 267 -0.64 13.30 2.93
N PRO A 268 -0.59 13.10 1.60
CA PRO A 268 0.11 11.97 1.02
C PRO A 268 1.62 12.15 1.21
N ILE A 269 2.28 11.09 1.69
CA ILE A 269 3.72 11.06 1.95
C ILE A 269 4.35 9.83 1.30
N ARG A 270 5.64 9.90 1.07
CA ARG A 270 6.47 8.80 0.59
C ARG A 270 7.54 8.49 1.61
N ILE A 271 7.58 7.25 2.09
CA ILE A 271 8.62 6.81 3.03
C ILE A 271 9.97 6.78 2.31
N THR A 272 10.97 7.44 2.89
CA THR A 272 12.35 7.47 2.38
C THR A 272 13.31 6.67 3.23
N SER A 273 12.91 6.28 4.45
CA SER A 273 13.65 5.31 5.25
C SER A 273 13.70 3.95 4.53
N SER A 274 14.89 3.45 4.26
CA SER A 274 15.10 2.21 3.49
C SER A 274 15.51 1.02 4.34
N GLN A 275 15.66 1.20 5.65
CA GLN A 275 16.18 0.16 6.54
C GLN A 275 15.38 0.11 7.84
N LEU A 276 14.98 -1.09 8.23
CA LEU A 276 14.48 -1.43 9.55
C LEU A 276 15.50 -2.34 10.23
N THR A 277 15.98 -1.94 11.40
CA THR A 277 16.84 -2.79 12.21
C THR A 277 16.00 -3.41 13.32
N TYR A 278 15.85 -4.72 13.29
CA TYR A 278 15.21 -5.47 14.37
C TYR A 278 16.17 -5.49 15.58
N LYS A 279 15.81 -4.74 16.61
CA LYS A 279 16.56 -4.75 17.86
C LYS A 279 15.99 -5.88 18.73
N THR A 280 16.75 -6.94 18.92
CA THR A 280 16.44 -7.98 19.89
C THR A 280 17.19 -7.65 21.17
N SER A 281 16.49 -7.15 22.18
CA SER A 281 17.08 -6.95 23.51
C SER A 281 16.66 -8.07 24.45
N LEU A 282 17.61 -8.70 25.13
CA LEU A 282 17.35 -9.69 26.18
C LEU A 282 16.70 -9.06 27.42
N ASN A 283 16.91 -7.76 27.66
CA ASN A 283 16.46 -7.08 28.87
C ASN A 283 15.39 -6.01 28.65
N ASP A 284 15.30 -5.40 27.45
CA ASP A 284 14.30 -4.39 27.11
C ASP A 284 13.46 -4.86 25.94
N LYS A 285 12.18 -5.19 26.21
CA LYS A 285 11.21 -5.55 25.17
C LYS A 285 10.62 -4.35 24.43
N LEU A 286 11.14 -3.14 24.69
CA LEU A 286 10.64 -1.91 24.12
C LEU A 286 11.62 -1.39 23.04
N VAL A 287 11.08 -1.11 21.87
CA VAL A 287 11.82 -0.60 20.71
C VAL A 287 11.21 0.73 20.26
N ASP A 288 12.04 1.68 19.87
CA ASP A 288 11.61 2.90 19.21
C ASP A 288 11.94 2.88 17.72
N TYR A 289 11.03 3.40 16.91
CA TYR A 289 11.20 3.47 15.46
C TYR A 289 11.24 4.92 15.01
N THR A 290 12.27 5.27 14.24
CA THR A 290 12.39 6.57 13.59
C THR A 290 12.26 6.40 12.10
N ILE A 291 11.31 7.10 11.50
CA ILE A 291 11.00 7.01 10.07
C ILE A 291 11.07 8.41 9.48
N THR A 292 11.72 8.50 8.31
CA THR A 292 11.75 9.72 7.50
C THR A 292 10.87 9.53 6.26
N ALA A 293 10.07 10.53 5.98
CA ALA A 293 9.20 10.58 4.81
C ALA A 293 9.33 11.95 4.12
N GLU A 294 9.05 11.96 2.83
CA GLU A 294 8.89 13.19 2.03
C GLU A 294 7.43 13.38 1.67
N MET A 295 6.99 14.63 1.54
CA MET A 295 5.68 14.92 0.96
C MET A 295 5.63 14.41 -0.48
N ALA A 296 4.53 13.77 -0.87
CA ALA A 296 4.38 13.20 -2.20
C ALA A 296 4.07 14.26 -3.29
N PHE A 297 4.39 15.53 -3.01
CA PHE A 297 4.25 16.67 -3.90
C PHE A 297 5.36 17.68 -3.65
N ASN A 298 5.61 18.55 -4.64
CA ASN A 298 6.58 19.63 -4.53
C ASN A 298 5.96 20.85 -3.82
N LEU A 299 6.77 21.63 -3.09
CA LEU A 299 6.34 22.88 -2.45
C LEU A 299 5.75 23.88 -3.44
N ALA A 300 6.32 23.98 -4.64
CA ALA A 300 5.75 24.78 -5.71
C ALA A 300 4.73 23.95 -6.49
N ASN A 301 3.52 24.47 -6.67
CA ASN A 301 2.51 23.85 -7.52
C ASN A 301 2.95 23.90 -8.98
N ASP A 302 3.51 22.81 -9.48
CA ASP A 302 3.96 22.64 -10.87
C ASP A 302 3.21 21.50 -11.58
N LEU A 303 2.04 21.14 -11.11
CA LEU A 303 1.15 20.18 -11.75
C LEU A 303 0.76 20.68 -13.14
N ARG A 304 1.10 19.91 -14.18
CA ARG A 304 0.81 20.17 -15.58
C ARG A 304 0.10 19.00 -16.23
#